data_6e995ea3b97d3e34378b6ba33bb91b6f
#
_entry.id   6e995ea3b97d3e34378b6ba33bb91b6f
#
_cell.length_a   1.000
_cell.length_b   1.000
_cell.length_c   1.000
_cell.angle_alpha   90.00
_cell.angle_beta   90.00
_cell.angle_gamma   90.00
#
_symmetry.space_group_name_H-M   'P 1'
#
loop_
_entity.id
_entity.type
_entity.pdbx_description
1 polymer ?
#
loop_
_entity_poly.entity_id
_entity_poly.type
_entity_poly.pdbx_seq_one_letter_code
_entity_poly.pdbx_strand_id
1 'polypeptide(L)'
;MKTIMKIFVVLLVLVVGIGIGKFALTPELKPNIAPTFFEGSSQSSSDKNIERLEENTIEVREGDLIQEAVAKAIPGDIILVYPGTYYETVYIDKDDIRLYGVIKNGKRPTLDGKKELNDAILYSGNGITIENFIIKNYKGNGIMGQAGNNFVIKNNWIYDTGVYGIFPQFGKNGLVELNRLSGIEDAAIYIGMCDNIDVRTNEVYESVAGIEIENSRHCLVEYNYVHDNAGGLLAFITPGLPIKDCYDVIFRNNFVINNNHKNFGAPGSVVATIPSGTGLLILAADQITVED
;
A
#
# COMPACT_ATOMS: atom_id res chain seq x y z
N MET A 1 12.10 46.01 -7.59
CA MET A 1 11.51 45.17 -6.52
C MET A 1 12.17 43.81 -6.60
N LYS A 2 13.07 43.53 -5.63
CA LYS A 2 13.84 42.26 -5.59
C LYS A 2 13.03 41.25 -4.73
N THR A 3 12.59 40.18 -5.35
CA THR A 3 11.95 39.07 -4.66
C THR A 3 13.03 38.25 -3.95
N ILE A 4 13.01 38.24 -2.64
CA ILE A 4 13.90 37.46 -1.80
C ILE A 4 13.36 36.04 -1.72
N MET A 5 14.05 35.13 -2.37
CA MET A 5 13.83 33.69 -2.27
C MET A 5 14.44 33.20 -0.94
N LYS A 6 13.62 32.82 0.01
CA LYS A 6 14.09 32.22 1.26
C LYS A 6 14.44 30.76 1.01
N ILE A 7 15.73 30.48 0.99
CA ILE A 7 16.26 29.11 0.98
C ILE A 7 16.14 28.58 2.42
N PHE A 8 15.32 27.57 2.63
CA PHE A 8 15.35 26.78 3.87
C PHE A 8 16.47 25.74 3.76
N VAL A 9 17.52 25.96 4.55
CA VAL A 9 18.56 24.95 4.74
C VAL A 9 18.05 23.95 5.76
N VAL A 10 17.76 22.74 5.32
CA VAL A 10 17.48 21.59 6.20
C VAL A 10 18.81 21.07 6.71
N LEU A 11 19.05 21.20 8.00
CA LEU A 11 20.23 20.67 8.68
C LEU A 11 20.04 19.16 8.89
N LEU A 12 20.71 18.35 8.08
CA LEU A 12 20.76 16.90 8.25
C LEU A 12 21.75 16.58 9.38
N VAL A 13 21.28 16.14 10.53
CA VAL A 13 22.15 15.62 11.60
C VAL A 13 22.43 14.15 11.32
N LEU A 14 23.57 13.86 10.74
CA LEU A 14 24.12 12.52 10.59
C LEU A 14 24.79 12.11 11.90
N VAL A 15 24.20 11.19 12.64
CA VAL A 15 24.89 10.52 13.76
C VAL A 15 25.65 9.32 13.16
N VAL A 16 26.95 9.49 12.93
CA VAL A 16 27.85 8.40 12.56
C VAL A 16 28.35 7.73 13.83
N GLY A 17 27.79 6.59 14.16
CA GLY A 17 28.33 5.71 15.20
C GLY A 17 29.44 4.81 14.60
N ILE A 18 30.71 5.13 14.88
CA ILE A 18 31.85 4.26 14.50
C ILE A 18 32.02 3.22 15.60
N GLY A 19 31.52 2.02 15.36
CA GLY A 19 31.85 0.83 16.14
C GLY A 19 32.77 -0.10 15.34
N ILE A 20 34.07 -0.10 15.67
CA ILE A 20 35.03 -1.05 15.10
C ILE A 20 34.90 -2.39 15.84
N GLY A 21 34.14 -3.31 15.27
CA GLY A 21 34.12 -4.72 15.70
C GLY A 21 34.59 -5.62 14.57
N LYS A 22 35.74 -6.27 14.76
CA LYS A 22 36.19 -7.33 13.87
C LYS A 22 35.25 -8.52 14.01
N PHE A 23 34.48 -8.83 12.97
CA PHE A 23 33.79 -10.10 12.88
C PHE A 23 34.41 -11.00 11.82
N ALA A 24 34.71 -12.21 12.24
CA ALA A 24 35.23 -13.29 11.39
C ALA A 24 34.15 -13.72 10.39
N LEU A 25 34.59 -13.93 9.15
CA LEU A 25 33.78 -14.51 8.08
C LEU A 25 33.34 -15.94 8.48
N THR A 26 32.05 -16.12 8.70
CA THR A 26 31.40 -17.43 8.68
C THR A 26 30.59 -17.58 7.39
N PRO A 27 30.44 -18.79 6.83
CA PRO A 27 29.98 -18.97 5.46
C PRO A 27 28.49 -18.65 5.28
N GLU A 28 28.16 -18.21 4.08
CA GLU A 28 26.83 -17.89 3.58
C GLU A 28 25.75 -18.90 4.01
N LEU A 29 24.92 -18.52 4.96
CA LEU A 29 23.59 -19.10 5.12
C LEU A 29 22.64 -18.31 4.21
N LYS A 30 22.37 -18.84 3.04
CA LYS A 30 21.22 -18.38 2.25
C LYS A 30 19.96 -18.72 3.06
N PRO A 31 19.16 -17.75 3.51
CA PRO A 31 17.88 -18.06 4.09
C PRO A 31 16.95 -18.54 2.98
N ASN A 32 16.79 -19.86 2.89
CA ASN A 32 15.73 -20.46 2.09
C ASN A 32 14.45 -20.42 2.92
N ILE A 33 13.98 -19.22 3.23
CA ILE A 33 12.71 -18.98 3.91
C ILE A 33 11.88 -18.14 2.93
N ALA A 34 11.43 -18.79 1.86
CA ALA A 34 10.18 -18.37 1.27
C ALA A 34 9.08 -18.73 2.27
N PRO A 35 8.28 -17.79 2.78
CA PRO A 35 7.13 -18.15 3.57
C PRO A 35 6.20 -18.96 2.67
N THR A 36 6.09 -20.27 2.96
CA THR A 36 5.03 -21.12 2.43
C THR A 36 3.74 -20.63 3.06
N PHE A 37 3.07 -19.69 2.39
CA PHE A 37 1.75 -19.27 2.79
C PHE A 37 0.75 -20.37 2.50
N PHE A 38 0.31 -21.01 3.56
CA PHE A 38 -0.91 -21.77 3.79
C PHE A 38 -1.68 -22.28 2.55
N GLU A 39 -1.44 -23.51 2.19
CA GLU A 39 -2.51 -24.38 1.74
C GLU A 39 -3.20 -24.96 2.99
N GLY A 40 -4.20 -24.28 3.48
CA GLY A 40 -5.05 -24.72 4.57
C GLY A 40 -6.26 -25.45 4.04
N SER A 41 -6.21 -26.78 4.05
CA SER A 41 -7.39 -27.62 3.92
C SER A 41 -8.26 -27.50 5.16
N SER A 42 -9.49 -27.00 5.02
CA SER A 42 -10.60 -27.33 5.90
C SER A 42 -11.92 -27.32 5.13
N GLN A 43 -12.29 -28.48 4.63
CA GLN A 43 -13.67 -28.78 4.32
C GLN A 43 -14.40 -29.09 5.63
N SER A 44 -15.46 -28.37 5.92
CA SER A 44 -16.71 -28.70 6.62
C SER A 44 -17.18 -27.57 7.56
N SER A 45 -17.80 -26.57 6.99
CA SER A 45 -18.86 -25.73 7.58
C SER A 45 -19.47 -24.80 6.51
N SER A 46 -19.31 -25.17 5.25
CA SER A 46 -19.50 -24.33 4.07
C SER A 46 -20.96 -24.13 3.64
N ASP A 47 -21.86 -25.06 3.91
CA ASP A 47 -23.13 -25.08 3.18
C ASP A 47 -24.15 -24.02 3.63
N LYS A 48 -24.18 -23.67 4.93
CA LYS A 48 -25.08 -22.61 5.41
C LYS A 48 -24.59 -21.18 5.18
N ASN A 49 -23.29 -21.00 4.98
CA ASN A 49 -22.73 -19.70 4.61
C ASN A 49 -22.81 -19.44 3.11
N ILE A 50 -22.86 -20.47 2.29
CA ILE A 50 -22.95 -20.35 0.83
C ILE A 50 -24.34 -19.83 0.42
N GLU A 51 -25.43 -20.33 1.00
CA GLU A 51 -26.79 -19.84 0.71
C GLU A 51 -26.99 -18.34 1.04
N ARG A 52 -26.27 -17.82 2.05
CA ARG A 52 -26.35 -16.41 2.44
C ARG A 52 -25.51 -15.50 1.54
N LEU A 53 -24.53 -16.05 0.82
CA LEU A 53 -23.66 -15.30 -0.12
C LEU A 53 -24.32 -15.13 -1.49
N GLU A 54 -25.29 -15.97 -1.85
CA GLU A 54 -25.94 -15.92 -3.17
C GLU A 54 -26.93 -14.76 -3.33
N GLU A 55 -27.56 -14.28 -2.25
CA GLU A 55 -28.58 -13.22 -2.32
C GLU A 55 -28.01 -11.82 -2.58
N ASN A 56 -26.70 -11.56 -2.30
CA ASN A 56 -26.09 -10.23 -2.41
C ASN A 56 -24.82 -10.24 -3.27
N THR A 57 -24.79 -11.07 -4.30
CA THR A 57 -23.58 -11.21 -5.13
C THR A 57 -23.83 -10.79 -6.57
N ILE A 58 -22.96 -9.91 -7.09
CA ILE A 58 -22.93 -9.50 -8.49
C ILE A 58 -21.68 -10.08 -9.15
N GLU A 59 -21.85 -10.90 -10.16
CA GLU A 59 -20.74 -11.48 -10.92
C GLU A 59 -20.31 -10.57 -12.08
N VAL A 60 -18.98 -10.44 -12.26
CA VAL A 60 -18.34 -9.72 -13.36
C VAL A 60 -17.37 -10.66 -14.06
N ARG A 61 -17.55 -10.84 -15.37
CA ARG A 61 -16.70 -11.70 -16.19
C ARG A 61 -15.94 -10.89 -17.23
N GLU A 62 -14.92 -11.49 -17.82
CA GLU A 62 -14.17 -10.82 -18.87
C GLU A 62 -15.09 -10.34 -20.01
N GLY A 63 -15.01 -9.05 -20.33
CA GLY A 63 -15.90 -8.36 -21.27
C GLY A 63 -16.99 -7.54 -20.61
N ASP A 64 -17.30 -7.77 -19.32
CA ASP A 64 -18.16 -6.90 -18.53
C ASP A 64 -17.36 -5.72 -17.94
N LEU A 65 -18.06 -4.69 -17.46
CA LEU A 65 -17.46 -3.57 -16.74
C LEU A 65 -17.69 -3.72 -15.23
N ILE A 66 -16.61 -3.67 -14.45
CA ILE A 66 -16.68 -3.67 -12.98
C ILE A 66 -17.44 -2.45 -12.49
N GLN A 67 -17.25 -1.28 -13.12
CA GLN A 67 -17.96 -0.05 -12.75
C GLN A 67 -19.49 -0.17 -12.90
N GLU A 68 -19.97 -0.94 -13.87
CA GLU A 68 -21.42 -1.18 -14.00
C GLU A 68 -21.97 -2.06 -12.87
N ALA A 69 -21.19 -3.02 -12.41
CA ALA A 69 -21.54 -3.83 -11.24
C ALA A 69 -21.58 -2.98 -9.97
N VAL A 70 -20.56 -2.13 -9.76
CA VAL A 70 -20.55 -1.16 -8.66
C VAL A 70 -21.75 -0.22 -8.72
N ALA A 71 -22.13 0.27 -9.90
CA ALA A 71 -23.29 1.16 -10.05
C ALA A 71 -24.61 0.48 -9.65
N LYS A 72 -24.75 -0.82 -9.89
CA LYS A 72 -25.94 -1.62 -9.53
C LYS A 72 -25.95 -2.08 -8.07
N ALA A 73 -24.79 -2.22 -7.46
CA ALA A 73 -24.63 -2.70 -6.09
C ALA A 73 -25.31 -1.78 -5.06
N ILE A 74 -25.77 -2.37 -3.98
CA ILE A 74 -26.25 -1.67 -2.79
C ILE A 74 -25.31 -1.96 -1.60
N PRO A 75 -25.33 -1.16 -0.53
CA PRO A 75 -24.49 -1.41 0.66
C PRO A 75 -24.62 -2.85 1.19
N GLY A 76 -23.49 -3.52 1.37
CA GLY A 76 -23.40 -4.92 1.81
C GLY A 76 -23.19 -5.93 0.68
N ASP A 77 -23.27 -5.51 -0.59
CA ASP A 77 -23.09 -6.41 -1.71
C ASP A 77 -21.63 -6.84 -1.93
N ILE A 78 -21.49 -8.04 -2.48
CA ILE A 78 -20.21 -8.61 -2.93
C ILE A 78 -20.17 -8.57 -4.45
N ILE A 79 -19.14 -7.95 -5.00
CA ILE A 79 -18.87 -7.96 -6.44
C ILE A 79 -17.76 -8.97 -6.70
N LEU A 80 -18.12 -10.10 -7.32
CA LEU A 80 -17.18 -11.16 -7.68
C LEU A 80 -16.64 -10.92 -9.08
N VAL A 81 -15.38 -10.53 -9.16
CA VAL A 81 -14.70 -10.30 -10.45
C VAL A 81 -13.89 -11.51 -10.82
N TYR A 82 -14.25 -12.17 -11.91
CA TYR A 82 -13.57 -13.36 -12.41
C TYR A 82 -12.29 -13.03 -13.17
N PRO A 83 -11.35 -14.00 -13.30
CA PRO A 83 -10.12 -13.79 -14.08
C PRO A 83 -10.42 -13.31 -15.50
N GLY A 84 -9.77 -12.25 -15.88
CA GLY A 84 -9.85 -11.53 -17.14
C GLY A 84 -8.99 -10.28 -17.06
N THR A 85 -8.89 -9.53 -18.15
CA THR A 85 -8.23 -8.23 -18.19
C THR A 85 -9.25 -7.13 -18.40
N TYR A 86 -9.28 -6.19 -17.44
CA TYR A 86 -10.21 -5.07 -17.37
C TYR A 86 -9.46 -3.77 -17.62
N TYR A 87 -9.96 -2.96 -18.53
CA TYR A 87 -9.39 -1.66 -18.87
C TYR A 87 -10.36 -0.55 -18.47
N GLU A 88 -10.35 -0.19 -17.20
CA GLU A 88 -11.27 0.82 -16.64
C GLU A 88 -10.71 1.43 -15.36
N THR A 89 -11.33 2.52 -14.91
CA THR A 89 -11.23 3.06 -13.55
C THR A 89 -12.51 2.70 -12.81
N VAL A 90 -12.39 2.16 -11.61
CA VAL A 90 -13.52 1.77 -10.76
C VAL A 90 -13.65 2.75 -9.60
N TYR A 91 -14.83 3.34 -9.41
CA TYR A 91 -15.12 4.22 -8.29
C TYR A 91 -16.24 3.65 -7.41
N ILE A 92 -15.94 3.44 -6.11
CA ILE A 92 -16.82 2.85 -5.10
C ILE A 92 -17.19 3.93 -4.10
N ASP A 93 -18.40 4.52 -4.25
CA ASP A 93 -18.94 5.58 -3.40
C ASP A 93 -19.97 5.09 -2.35
N LYS A 94 -20.29 3.80 -2.38
CA LYS A 94 -21.26 3.16 -1.50
C LYS A 94 -20.55 2.46 -0.35
N ASP A 95 -21.19 2.43 0.82
CA ASP A 95 -20.68 1.75 2.00
C ASP A 95 -20.75 0.22 1.88
N ASP A 96 -19.90 -0.47 2.64
CA ASP A 96 -19.92 -1.93 2.85
C ASP A 96 -19.83 -2.76 1.56
N ILE A 97 -19.21 -2.23 0.50
CA ILE A 97 -18.97 -2.98 -0.74
C ILE A 97 -17.71 -3.83 -0.62
N ARG A 98 -17.85 -5.09 -0.97
CA ARG A 98 -16.71 -6.00 -1.12
C ARG A 98 -16.43 -6.26 -2.60
N LEU A 99 -15.34 -5.68 -3.11
CA LEU A 99 -14.81 -5.97 -4.43
C LEU A 99 -13.82 -7.13 -4.33
N TYR A 100 -14.24 -8.30 -4.76
CA TYR A 100 -13.52 -9.56 -4.59
C TYR A 100 -13.05 -10.16 -5.92
N GLY A 101 -11.74 -10.25 -6.12
CA GLY A 101 -11.14 -10.95 -7.24
C GLY A 101 -11.17 -12.47 -7.04
N VAL A 102 -11.89 -13.18 -7.89
CA VAL A 102 -11.93 -14.64 -7.87
C VAL A 102 -10.59 -15.20 -8.37
N ILE A 103 -9.96 -16.05 -7.56
CA ILE A 103 -8.75 -16.76 -7.99
C ILE A 103 -9.16 -18.11 -8.55
N LYS A 104 -8.93 -18.33 -9.85
CA LYS A 104 -9.25 -19.58 -10.51
C LYS A 104 -8.05 -20.11 -11.31
N ASN A 105 -7.61 -21.32 -10.99
CA ASN A 105 -6.43 -21.94 -11.62
C ASN A 105 -5.17 -21.03 -11.53
N GLY A 106 -4.96 -20.38 -10.38
CA GLY A 106 -3.86 -19.46 -10.16
C GLY A 106 -3.98 -18.11 -10.89
N LYS A 107 -5.03 -17.88 -11.66
CA LYS A 107 -5.29 -16.61 -12.34
C LYS A 107 -6.18 -15.70 -11.49
N ARG A 108 -5.88 -14.39 -11.54
CA ARG A 108 -6.60 -13.31 -10.86
C ARG A 108 -7.19 -12.35 -11.90
N PRO A 109 -8.26 -11.60 -11.58
CA PRO A 109 -8.66 -10.46 -12.40
C PRO A 109 -7.55 -9.43 -12.43
N THR A 110 -7.30 -8.86 -13.61
CA THR A 110 -6.25 -7.88 -13.84
C THR A 110 -6.86 -6.57 -14.31
N LEU A 111 -6.70 -5.50 -13.53
CA LEU A 111 -6.92 -4.13 -13.96
C LEU A 111 -5.63 -3.62 -14.61
N ASP A 112 -5.67 -3.28 -15.89
CA ASP A 112 -4.51 -2.82 -16.65
C ASP A 112 -4.80 -1.44 -17.27
N GLY A 113 -4.20 -0.39 -16.71
CA GLY A 113 -4.38 0.99 -17.17
C GLY A 113 -3.66 1.34 -18.46
N LYS A 114 -2.84 0.43 -19.03
CA LYS A 114 -2.08 0.58 -20.29
C LYS A 114 -1.21 1.84 -20.35
N LYS A 115 -0.84 2.42 -19.22
CA LYS A 115 -0.20 3.74 -19.10
C LYS A 115 -1.05 4.88 -19.72
N GLU A 116 -2.36 4.71 -19.81
CA GLU A 116 -3.31 5.68 -20.33
C GLU A 116 -4.26 6.20 -19.24
N LEU A 117 -4.83 5.29 -18.43
CA LEU A 117 -5.71 5.63 -17.31
C LEU A 117 -4.92 6.16 -16.12
N ASN A 118 -5.57 7.02 -15.31
CA ASN A 118 -4.92 7.65 -14.16
C ASN A 118 -4.93 6.73 -12.95
N ASP A 119 -6.08 6.37 -12.42
CA ASP A 119 -6.24 5.57 -11.21
C ASP A 119 -7.02 4.29 -11.51
N ALA A 120 -6.69 3.18 -10.81
CA ALA A 120 -7.39 1.92 -11.04
C ALA A 120 -8.67 1.82 -10.20
N ILE A 121 -8.54 1.90 -8.88
CA ILE A 121 -9.68 1.83 -7.96
C ILE A 121 -9.67 3.04 -7.05
N LEU A 122 -10.77 3.76 -7.02
CA LEU A 122 -11.04 4.86 -6.11
C LEU A 122 -12.18 4.46 -5.19
N TYR A 123 -12.09 4.79 -3.89
CA TYR A 123 -13.20 4.59 -2.97
C TYR A 123 -13.38 5.77 -2.02
N SER A 124 -14.63 6.03 -1.65
CA SER A 124 -15.01 6.99 -0.60
C SER A 124 -16.03 6.41 0.39
N GLY A 125 -16.62 5.26 0.08
CA GLY A 125 -17.50 4.51 0.98
C GLY A 125 -16.77 3.97 2.21
N ASN A 126 -17.50 3.76 3.30
CA ASN A 126 -17.00 3.09 4.50
C ASN A 126 -17.14 1.57 4.37
N GLY A 127 -16.36 0.81 5.15
CA GLY A 127 -16.44 -0.65 5.16
C GLY A 127 -16.01 -1.33 3.86
N ILE A 128 -15.26 -0.64 3.01
CA ILE A 128 -14.83 -1.17 1.71
C ILE A 128 -13.80 -2.28 1.88
N THR A 129 -14.00 -3.39 1.17
CA THR A 129 -12.98 -4.43 1.05
C THR A 129 -12.57 -4.59 -0.41
N ILE A 130 -11.25 -4.54 -0.69
CA ILE A 130 -10.68 -4.75 -2.03
C ILE A 130 -9.63 -5.85 -1.92
N GLU A 131 -9.87 -6.99 -2.58
CA GLU A 131 -8.97 -8.12 -2.43
C GLU A 131 -8.79 -8.97 -3.71
N ASN A 132 -7.57 -9.54 -3.85
CA ASN A 132 -7.21 -10.55 -4.86
C ASN A 132 -7.03 -10.04 -6.30
N PHE A 133 -6.78 -8.78 -6.52
CA PHE A 133 -6.55 -8.22 -7.86
C PHE A 133 -5.07 -8.20 -8.25
N ILE A 134 -4.82 -8.22 -9.55
CA ILE A 134 -3.62 -7.67 -10.16
C ILE A 134 -3.99 -6.28 -10.69
N ILE A 135 -3.21 -5.25 -10.33
CA ILE A 135 -3.41 -3.86 -10.76
C ILE A 135 -2.10 -3.38 -11.35
N LYS A 136 -2.10 -2.85 -12.57
CA LYS A 136 -0.85 -2.44 -13.20
C LYS A 136 -1.01 -1.34 -14.26
N ASN A 137 0.11 -0.66 -14.55
CA ASN A 137 0.23 0.29 -15.66
C ASN A 137 -0.76 1.46 -15.56
N TYR A 138 -1.01 1.99 -14.37
CA TYR A 138 -1.76 3.24 -14.19
C TYR A 138 -0.80 4.43 -14.04
N LYS A 139 -1.19 5.61 -14.57
CA LYS A 139 -0.35 6.83 -14.48
C LYS A 139 -0.36 7.46 -13.09
N GLY A 140 -1.41 7.26 -12.33
CA GLY A 140 -1.59 7.73 -10.96
C GLY A 140 -1.49 6.56 -9.98
N ASN A 141 -2.61 6.21 -9.36
CA ASN A 141 -2.64 5.29 -8.22
C ASN A 141 -3.21 3.92 -8.56
N GLY A 142 -2.77 2.91 -7.83
CA GLY A 142 -3.40 1.60 -7.86
C GLY A 142 -4.73 1.61 -7.11
N ILE A 143 -4.72 1.76 -5.79
CA ILE A 143 -5.94 1.87 -4.96
C ILE A 143 -5.86 3.15 -4.15
N MET A 144 -6.81 4.05 -4.33
CA MET A 144 -6.87 5.32 -3.62
C MET A 144 -8.17 5.45 -2.82
N GLY A 145 -8.05 5.70 -1.53
CA GLY A 145 -9.18 6.01 -0.66
C GLY A 145 -9.30 7.50 -0.37
N GLN A 146 -10.52 8.02 -0.42
CA GLN A 146 -10.83 9.39 -0.03
C GLN A 146 -11.83 9.39 1.12
N ALA A 147 -11.32 9.47 2.35
CA ALA A 147 -12.08 9.54 3.60
C ALA A 147 -12.89 8.28 3.97
N GLY A 148 -12.80 7.17 3.27
CA GLY A 148 -13.46 5.91 3.63
C GLY A 148 -12.90 5.31 4.93
N ASN A 149 -13.78 4.96 5.88
CA ASN A 149 -13.40 4.35 7.16
C ASN A 149 -13.63 2.83 7.14
N ASN A 150 -12.97 2.10 8.06
CA ASN A 150 -13.13 0.66 8.23
C ASN A 150 -12.82 -0.13 6.94
N PHE A 151 -11.84 0.33 6.17
CA PHE A 151 -11.47 -0.31 4.90
C PHE A 151 -10.51 -1.48 5.11
N VAL A 152 -10.55 -2.44 4.18
CA VAL A 152 -9.63 -3.57 4.11
C VAL A 152 -9.09 -3.69 2.68
N ILE A 153 -7.78 -3.55 2.51
CA ILE A 153 -7.10 -3.72 1.23
C ILE A 153 -6.10 -4.86 1.39
N LYS A 154 -6.40 -6.03 0.79
CA LYS A 154 -5.58 -7.21 1.05
C LYS A 154 -5.34 -8.09 -0.16
N ASN A 155 -4.19 -8.78 -0.14
CA ASN A 155 -3.82 -9.80 -1.13
C ASN A 155 -3.90 -9.31 -2.59
N ASN A 156 -3.61 -8.02 -2.82
CA ASN A 156 -3.51 -7.46 -4.16
C ASN A 156 -2.05 -7.43 -4.63
N TRP A 157 -1.84 -7.57 -5.94
CA TRP A 157 -0.55 -7.42 -6.59
C TRP A 157 -0.59 -6.16 -7.45
N ILE A 158 0.21 -5.15 -7.09
CA ILE A 158 0.18 -3.83 -7.71
C ILE A 158 1.54 -3.49 -8.30
N TYR A 159 1.57 -3.18 -9.60
CA TYR A 159 2.80 -2.98 -10.35
C TYR A 159 2.76 -1.72 -11.21
N ASP A 160 3.91 -1.04 -11.32
CA ASP A 160 4.13 0.02 -12.32
C ASP A 160 3.05 1.12 -12.29
N THR A 161 2.73 1.67 -11.12
CA THR A 161 1.90 2.86 -10.98
C THR A 161 2.75 4.12 -10.86
N GLY A 162 2.29 5.21 -11.47
CA GLY A 162 3.08 6.43 -11.63
C GLY A 162 3.10 7.34 -10.39
N VAL A 163 2.28 7.08 -9.37
CA VAL A 163 2.32 7.81 -8.09
C VAL A 163 2.31 6.81 -6.94
N TYR A 164 1.17 6.37 -6.46
CA TYR A 164 1.10 5.45 -5.31
C TYR A 164 0.53 4.08 -5.69
N GLY A 165 1.00 3.05 -5.01
CA GLY A 165 0.39 1.72 -5.13
C GLY A 165 -0.93 1.64 -4.36
N ILE A 166 -0.88 1.82 -3.03
CA ILE A 166 -2.04 1.90 -2.13
C ILE A 166 -1.97 3.23 -1.39
N PHE A 167 -3.03 4.02 -1.50
CA PHE A 167 -3.10 5.38 -0.96
C PHE A 167 -4.44 5.67 -0.27
N PRO A 168 -4.69 5.22 0.96
CA PRO A 168 -5.77 5.78 1.77
C PRO A 168 -5.41 7.17 2.29
N GLN A 169 -6.35 8.13 2.17
CA GLN A 169 -6.21 9.42 2.82
C GLN A 169 -7.49 9.79 3.59
N PHE A 170 -7.31 10.46 4.74
CA PHE A 170 -8.38 10.85 5.67
C PHE A 170 -9.22 9.70 6.22
N GLY A 171 -8.81 8.44 5.98
CA GLY A 171 -9.52 7.26 6.47
C GLY A 171 -9.19 6.92 7.91
N LYS A 172 -10.07 6.13 8.55
CA LYS A 172 -9.87 5.61 9.90
C LYS A 172 -10.14 4.12 9.98
N ASN A 173 -9.47 3.45 10.94
CA ASN A 173 -9.66 2.03 11.23
C ASN A 173 -9.46 1.16 9.99
N GLY A 174 -8.34 1.35 9.31
CA GLY A 174 -8.02 0.65 8.06
C GLY A 174 -7.03 -0.49 8.25
N LEU A 175 -7.11 -1.47 7.35
CA LEU A 175 -6.17 -2.58 7.27
C LEU A 175 -5.61 -2.71 5.84
N VAL A 176 -4.27 -2.71 5.74
CA VAL A 176 -3.54 -2.96 4.49
C VAL A 176 -2.63 -4.17 4.73
N GLU A 177 -3.00 -5.35 4.19
CA GLU A 177 -2.28 -6.58 4.49
C GLU A 177 -2.09 -7.51 3.29
N LEU A 178 -1.02 -8.32 3.33
CA LEU A 178 -0.75 -9.37 2.34
C LEU A 178 -0.67 -8.88 0.90
N ASN A 179 -0.43 -7.58 0.69
CA ASN A 179 -0.28 -7.03 -0.66
C ASN A 179 1.17 -7.16 -1.13
N ARG A 180 1.35 -7.26 -2.44
CA ARG A 180 2.65 -7.26 -3.10
C ARG A 180 2.73 -6.10 -4.08
N LEU A 181 3.73 -5.21 -3.89
CA LEU A 181 3.85 -3.99 -4.67
C LEU A 181 5.26 -3.80 -5.22
N SER A 182 5.38 -3.40 -6.49
CA SER A 182 6.67 -3.05 -7.06
C SER A 182 6.57 -2.06 -8.23
N GLY A 183 7.68 -1.37 -8.53
CA GLY A 183 7.76 -0.44 -9.64
C GLY A 183 6.91 0.82 -9.45
N ILE A 184 6.75 1.27 -8.22
CA ILE A 184 5.95 2.45 -7.89
C ILE A 184 6.84 3.70 -7.88
N GLU A 185 6.40 4.75 -8.61
CA GLU A 185 7.23 5.93 -8.85
C GLU A 185 7.28 6.92 -7.68
N ASP A 186 6.48 6.71 -6.63
CA ASP A 186 6.51 7.43 -5.36
C ASP A 186 6.53 6.41 -4.20
N ALA A 187 5.53 6.33 -3.36
CA ALA A 187 5.47 5.35 -2.29
C ALA A 187 4.58 4.15 -2.67
N ALA A 188 5.08 2.93 -2.44
CA ALA A 188 4.29 1.73 -2.72
C ALA A 188 3.05 1.65 -1.84
N ILE A 189 3.18 1.91 -0.54
CA ILE A 189 2.06 2.09 0.39
C ILE A 189 2.22 3.46 1.05
N TYR A 190 1.27 4.34 0.84
CA TYR A 190 1.22 5.66 1.45
C TYR A 190 -0.03 5.80 2.32
N ILE A 191 0.16 6.07 3.61
CA ILE A 191 -0.90 6.33 4.57
C ILE A 191 -0.90 7.83 4.87
N GLY A 192 -1.88 8.56 4.31
CA GLY A 192 -1.92 10.03 4.37
C GLY A 192 -3.06 10.59 5.20
N MET A 193 -2.74 11.36 6.24
CA MET A 193 -3.73 12.05 7.08
C MET A 193 -4.77 11.11 7.68
N CYS A 194 -4.38 9.87 7.93
CA CYS A 194 -5.22 8.79 8.45
C CYS A 194 -5.11 8.65 9.97
N ASP A 195 -5.97 7.80 10.54
CA ASP A 195 -6.04 7.55 11.97
C ASP A 195 -6.37 6.07 12.25
N ASN A 196 -5.55 5.39 13.06
CA ASN A 196 -5.71 3.98 13.41
C ASN A 196 -5.66 3.04 12.18
N ILE A 197 -4.47 2.89 11.60
CA ILE A 197 -4.23 2.07 10.40
C ILE A 197 -3.20 0.99 10.71
N ASP A 198 -3.54 -0.25 10.38
CA ASP A 198 -2.62 -1.38 10.39
C ASP A 198 -2.08 -1.63 8.98
N VAL A 199 -0.75 -1.62 8.83
CA VAL A 199 -0.05 -1.99 7.60
C VAL A 199 0.85 -3.18 7.91
N ARG A 200 0.45 -4.38 7.48
CA ARG A 200 1.16 -5.58 7.92
C ARG A 200 1.30 -6.66 6.86
N THR A 201 2.36 -7.45 6.97
CA THR A 201 2.61 -8.62 6.10
C THR A 201 2.57 -8.30 4.60
N ASN A 202 2.93 -7.08 4.20
CA ASN A 202 3.07 -6.70 2.80
C ASN A 202 4.51 -6.94 2.31
N GLU A 203 4.66 -7.24 1.03
CA GLU A 203 5.94 -7.26 0.31
C GLU A 203 6.02 -6.04 -0.62
N VAL A 204 7.08 -5.22 -0.45
CA VAL A 204 7.24 -3.96 -1.19
C VAL A 204 8.65 -3.84 -1.70
N TYR A 205 8.83 -3.71 -3.01
CA TYR A 205 10.16 -3.69 -3.62
C TYR A 205 10.20 -2.91 -4.93
N GLU A 206 11.41 -2.58 -5.40
CA GLU A 206 11.66 -1.86 -6.66
C GLU A 206 10.83 -0.58 -6.81
N SER A 207 10.58 0.12 -5.71
CA SER A 207 9.82 1.37 -5.66
C SER A 207 10.72 2.51 -5.16
N VAL A 208 10.25 3.77 -5.26
CA VAL A 208 11.02 4.88 -4.71
C VAL A 208 10.97 4.84 -3.19
N ALA A 209 9.80 4.85 -2.59
CA ALA A 209 9.62 4.61 -1.17
C ALA A 209 8.80 3.33 -0.93
N GLY A 210 9.15 2.59 0.12
CA GLY A 210 8.43 1.38 0.48
C GLY A 210 7.10 1.68 1.14
N ILE A 211 7.12 2.02 2.44
CA ILE A 211 5.92 2.34 3.23
C ILE A 211 6.10 3.72 3.86
N GLU A 212 5.13 4.57 3.66
CA GLU A 212 5.14 5.97 4.08
C GLU A 212 3.92 6.30 4.95
N ILE A 213 4.19 6.82 6.14
CA ILE A 213 3.18 7.31 7.10
C ILE A 213 3.33 8.83 7.17
N GLU A 214 2.42 9.56 6.53
CA GLU A 214 2.49 11.01 6.45
C GLU A 214 1.30 11.66 7.16
N ASN A 215 1.59 12.61 8.06
CA ASN A 215 0.57 13.37 8.80
C ASN A 215 -0.55 12.47 9.39
N SER A 216 -0.19 11.26 9.85
CA SER A 216 -1.12 10.23 10.30
C SER A 216 -0.84 9.82 11.75
N ARG A 217 -1.82 9.17 12.40
CA ARG A 217 -1.75 8.85 13.83
C ARG A 217 -2.20 7.43 14.11
N HIS A 218 -1.70 6.88 15.24
CA HIS A 218 -2.07 5.55 15.74
C HIS A 218 -1.90 4.48 14.67
N CYS A 219 -0.74 4.49 13.99
CA CYS A 219 -0.48 3.55 12.90
C CYS A 219 0.45 2.43 13.36
N LEU A 220 0.11 1.20 13.02
CA LEU A 220 0.94 0.03 13.25
C LEU A 220 1.48 -0.50 11.92
N VAL A 221 2.81 -0.51 11.76
CA VAL A 221 3.51 -1.05 10.59
C VAL A 221 4.33 -2.24 11.05
N GLU A 222 3.88 -3.46 10.72
CA GLU A 222 4.50 -4.66 11.26
C GLU A 222 4.59 -5.83 10.27
N TYR A 223 5.61 -6.66 10.46
CA TYR A 223 5.83 -7.88 9.66
C TYR A 223 5.88 -7.64 8.14
N ASN A 224 6.22 -6.44 7.69
CA ASN A 224 6.37 -6.17 6.26
C ASN A 224 7.77 -6.54 5.79
N TYR A 225 7.87 -7.00 4.54
CA TYR A 225 9.12 -7.21 3.83
C TYR A 225 9.34 -6.07 2.83
N VAL A 226 10.21 -5.14 3.19
CA VAL A 226 10.48 -3.89 2.45
C VAL A 226 11.90 -3.92 1.95
N HIS A 227 12.09 -4.19 0.66
CA HIS A 227 13.42 -4.46 0.13
C HIS A 227 13.63 -3.91 -1.27
N ASP A 228 14.88 -3.67 -1.64
CA ASP A 228 15.26 -3.24 -2.98
C ASP A 228 14.51 -1.99 -3.48
N ASN A 229 14.13 -1.07 -2.58
CA ASN A 229 13.61 0.26 -2.89
C ASN A 229 14.73 1.31 -2.81
N ALA A 230 14.46 2.57 -3.13
CA ALA A 230 15.40 3.64 -2.84
C ALA A 230 15.33 4.05 -1.34
N GLY A 231 14.13 4.10 -0.76
CA GLY A 231 13.86 4.26 0.67
C GLY A 231 12.95 3.18 1.21
N GLY A 232 13.16 2.75 2.46
CA GLY A 232 12.38 1.69 3.11
C GLY A 232 11.11 2.21 3.77
N LEU A 233 11.17 2.52 5.07
CA LEU A 233 10.05 2.99 5.89
C LEU A 233 10.20 4.48 6.19
N LEU A 234 9.10 5.22 6.15
CA LEU A 234 9.10 6.65 6.41
C LEU A 234 7.95 7.05 7.34
N ALA A 235 8.22 7.95 8.29
CA ALA A 235 7.20 8.63 9.10
C ALA A 235 7.53 10.12 9.19
N PHE A 236 6.66 10.98 8.68
CA PHE A 236 6.95 12.42 8.68
C PHE A 236 5.73 13.32 8.57
N ILE A 237 5.98 14.61 8.79
CA ILE A 237 5.00 15.68 8.60
C ILE A 237 5.38 16.50 7.37
N THR A 238 4.48 16.60 6.41
CA THR A 238 4.56 17.62 5.36
C THR A 238 3.79 18.87 5.80
N PRO A 239 4.47 20.02 5.89
CA PRO A 239 3.82 21.29 6.21
C PRO A 239 2.81 21.68 5.14
N GLY A 240 1.66 22.21 5.57
CA GLY A 240 0.64 22.69 4.62
C GLY A 240 -0.53 21.73 4.44
N LEU A 241 -0.39 20.45 4.72
CA LEU A 241 -1.50 19.50 4.70
C LEU A 241 -2.54 19.82 5.80
N PRO A 242 -3.82 19.43 5.62
CA PRO A 242 -4.90 19.69 6.60
C PRO A 242 -4.63 19.15 8.00
N ILE A 243 -4.15 17.92 8.12
CA ILE A 243 -3.68 17.33 9.38
C ILE A 243 -2.24 17.78 9.61
N LYS A 244 -1.90 18.20 10.84
CA LYS A 244 -0.60 18.82 11.17
C LYS A 244 0.30 17.92 12.00
N ASP A 245 -0.16 16.74 12.34
CA ASP A 245 0.46 15.83 13.30
C ASP A 245 0.79 14.49 12.64
N CYS A 246 1.92 13.91 13.06
CA CYS A 246 2.27 12.51 12.81
C CYS A 246 2.81 11.97 14.13
N TYR A 247 2.05 11.13 14.82
CA TYR A 247 2.44 10.61 16.13
C TYR A 247 1.81 9.24 16.42
N ASP A 248 2.36 8.56 17.44
CA ASP A 248 1.96 7.21 17.85
C ASP A 248 1.98 6.24 16.66
N VAL A 249 3.16 6.17 16.02
CA VAL A 249 3.43 5.23 14.93
C VAL A 249 4.40 4.18 15.44
N ILE A 250 4.03 2.92 15.30
CA ILE A 250 4.83 1.77 15.73
C ILE A 250 5.35 1.03 14.50
N PHE A 251 6.66 0.97 14.34
CA PHE A 251 7.34 0.11 13.40
C PHE A 251 7.93 -1.07 14.14
N ARG A 252 7.42 -2.30 13.93
CA ARG A 252 7.97 -3.47 14.61
C ARG A 252 8.03 -4.71 13.71
N ASN A 253 9.00 -5.57 13.96
CA ASN A 253 9.15 -6.84 13.26
C ASN A 253 9.15 -6.71 11.72
N ASN A 254 9.62 -5.61 11.16
CA ASN A 254 9.72 -5.43 9.72
C ASN A 254 11.09 -5.87 9.20
N PHE A 255 11.14 -6.52 8.05
CA PHE A 255 12.38 -6.79 7.32
C PHE A 255 12.64 -5.66 6.33
N VAL A 256 13.58 -4.78 6.64
CA VAL A 256 13.92 -3.60 5.82
C VAL A 256 15.35 -3.74 5.33
N ILE A 257 15.52 -4.26 4.12
CA ILE A 257 16.84 -4.65 3.61
C ILE A 257 17.09 -4.17 2.18
N ASN A 258 18.35 -3.94 1.83
CA ASN A 258 18.80 -3.60 0.47
C ASN A 258 18.06 -2.42 -0.18
N ASN A 259 17.51 -1.48 0.58
CA ASN A 259 16.82 -0.31 0.00
C ASN A 259 17.86 0.69 -0.56
N ASN A 260 18.67 0.23 -1.51
CA ASN A 260 19.80 0.93 -2.09
C ASN A 260 19.60 1.29 -3.58
N HIS A 261 18.41 1.09 -4.15
CA HIS A 261 18.16 1.46 -5.53
C HIS A 261 18.36 2.96 -5.71
N LYS A 262 18.80 3.34 -6.90
CA LYS A 262 18.85 4.74 -7.25
C LYS A 262 17.44 5.33 -7.16
N ASN A 263 17.30 6.43 -6.45
CA ASN A 263 16.04 7.15 -6.38
C ASN A 263 15.65 7.65 -7.79
N PHE A 264 14.48 7.25 -8.26
CA PHE A 264 13.91 7.61 -9.55
C PHE A 264 12.63 8.43 -9.43
N GLY A 265 12.33 8.94 -8.22
CA GLY A 265 11.19 9.82 -7.96
C GLY A 265 11.18 11.04 -8.87
N ALA A 266 10.01 11.55 -9.18
CA ALA A 266 9.82 12.65 -10.10
C ALA A 266 10.60 13.89 -9.62
N PRO A 267 11.40 14.53 -10.49
CA PRO A 267 12.18 15.70 -10.10
C PRO A 267 11.31 16.81 -9.51
N GLY A 268 11.66 17.25 -8.28
CA GLY A 268 10.93 18.27 -7.54
C GLY A 268 9.86 17.75 -6.59
N SER A 269 9.57 16.46 -6.59
CA SER A 269 8.74 15.84 -5.55
C SER A 269 9.51 15.70 -4.24
N VAL A 270 8.79 15.59 -3.11
CA VAL A 270 9.40 15.37 -1.79
C VAL A 270 10.14 14.04 -1.77
N VAL A 271 9.55 13.00 -2.33
CA VAL A 271 10.12 11.65 -2.38
C VAL A 271 11.44 11.59 -3.16
N ALA A 272 11.64 12.44 -4.17
CA ALA A 272 12.90 12.53 -4.91
C ALA A 272 14.08 13.02 -4.03
N THR A 273 13.81 13.58 -2.85
CA THR A 273 14.84 14.05 -1.90
C THR A 273 15.28 12.97 -0.92
N ILE A 274 14.61 11.82 -0.89
CA ILE A 274 14.96 10.70 0.00
C ILE A 274 16.28 10.11 -0.48
N PRO A 275 17.33 10.06 0.39
CA PRO A 275 18.58 9.44 0.01
C PRO A 275 18.41 7.93 -0.25
N SER A 276 18.97 7.44 -1.34
CA SER A 276 19.08 6.00 -1.58
C SER A 276 19.87 5.34 -0.43
N GLY A 277 19.42 4.18 0.03
CA GLY A 277 19.99 3.51 1.19
C GLY A 277 19.28 3.84 2.51
N THR A 278 18.20 4.63 2.47
CA THR A 278 17.39 4.91 3.66
C THR A 278 16.65 3.66 4.09
N GLY A 279 16.97 3.12 5.27
CA GLY A 279 16.19 2.04 5.89
C GLY A 279 14.93 2.57 6.54
N LEU A 280 15.08 3.52 7.46
CA LEU A 280 13.99 4.21 8.14
C LEU A 280 14.28 5.72 8.19
N LEU A 281 13.31 6.54 7.83
CA LEU A 281 13.35 8.00 7.97
C LEU A 281 12.22 8.48 8.89
N ILE A 282 12.57 9.21 9.93
CA ILE A 282 11.62 9.89 10.82
C ILE A 282 11.92 11.39 10.75
N LEU A 283 10.94 12.20 10.36
CA LEU A 283 11.10 13.64 10.21
C LEU A 283 9.90 14.40 10.77
N ALA A 284 10.14 15.23 11.79
CA ALA A 284 9.12 16.05 12.44
C ALA A 284 7.92 15.27 13.02
N ALA A 285 8.01 13.96 13.12
CA ALA A 285 7.02 13.08 13.75
C ALA A 285 7.35 12.88 15.23
N ASP A 286 6.34 12.59 16.06
CA ASP A 286 6.45 12.44 17.51
C ASP A 286 5.95 11.06 17.97
N GLN A 287 6.41 10.59 19.12
CA GLN A 287 6.02 9.30 19.71
C GLN A 287 6.14 8.13 18.72
N ILE A 288 7.27 8.05 18.03
CA ILE A 288 7.57 6.97 17.10
C ILE A 288 8.28 5.86 17.85
N THR A 289 7.73 4.65 17.81
CA THR A 289 8.33 3.45 18.39
C THR A 289 8.92 2.58 17.28
N VAL A 290 10.16 2.14 17.47
CA VAL A 290 10.84 1.20 16.55
C VAL A 290 11.33 0.02 17.38
N GLU A 291 10.83 -1.16 17.11
CA GLU A 291 11.15 -2.38 17.86
C GLU A 291 11.11 -3.65 16.99
N ASP A 292 11.81 -4.68 17.47
CA ASP A 292 11.82 -6.03 16.87
C ASP A 292 10.81 -6.95 17.58
#